data_e3a7ee05a96b4622e15bcae46ff4e452
#
_entry.id   e3a7ee05a96b4622e15bcae46ff4e452
#
_cell.length_a   1.000
_cell.length_b   1.000
_cell.length_c   1.000
_cell.angle_alpha   90.00
_cell.angle_beta   90.00
_cell.angle_gamma   90.00
#
_symmetry.space_group_name_H-M   'P 1'
#
loop_
_entity.id
_entity.type
_entity.pdbx_description
1 polymer ?
#
loop_
_entity_poly.entity_id
_entity_poly.type
_entity_poly.pdbx_seq_one_letter_code
_entity_poly.pdbx_strand_id
1 'polypeptide(L)'
;RRVIVVGARNLGSALVGYPGFEPRGFRVVGVFDASPDKVGQMLNDQPILPMSRLPELVPELGVDIAIVAVPGAAAQEVVDAVVTAGVRCVLNLAPVQVSLPPGIVMRSFDMTSQLEILSFCLSHIASDSEPERTP
;
A
#
# COMPACT_ATOMS: atom_id res chain seq x y z
N ARG A 1 9.45 4.00 -12.51
CA ARG A 1 9.09 2.70 -11.93
C ARG A 1 7.59 2.46 -12.07
N ARG A 2 7.22 1.26 -12.38
CA ARG A 2 5.83 0.89 -12.64
C ARG A 2 5.27 0.22 -11.39
N VAL A 3 4.14 0.74 -10.91
CA VAL A 3 3.59 0.38 -9.61
C VAL A 3 2.18 -0.15 -9.79
N ILE A 4 1.82 -1.18 -9.04
CA ILE A 4 0.42 -1.58 -8.93
C ILE A 4 -0.06 -1.31 -7.50
N VAL A 5 -1.35 -1.04 -7.36
CA VAL A 5 -1.99 -0.87 -6.06
C VAL A 5 -2.95 -2.03 -5.88
N VAL A 6 -2.82 -2.75 -4.78
CA VAL A 6 -3.75 -3.82 -4.44
C VAL A 6 -4.56 -3.36 -3.24
N GLY A 7 -5.86 -3.26 -3.41
CA GLY A 7 -6.78 -2.71 -2.44
C GLY A 7 -7.34 -1.39 -2.92
N ALA A 8 -8.61 -1.35 -3.30
CA ALA A 8 -9.23 -0.20 -3.95
C ALA A 8 -10.18 0.58 -3.03
N ARG A 9 -10.03 0.44 -1.70
CA ARG A 9 -10.83 1.18 -0.75
C ARG A 9 -9.96 2.20 -0.05
N ASN A 10 -10.57 3.23 0.45
CA ASN A 10 -9.88 4.22 1.30
C ASN A 10 -8.47 4.61 0.81
N LEU A 11 -7.45 4.17 1.51
CA LEU A 11 -6.08 4.56 1.20
C LEU A 11 -5.64 4.13 -0.19
N GLY A 12 -5.98 2.91 -0.61
CA GLY A 12 -5.63 2.45 -1.95
C GLY A 12 -6.24 3.33 -3.02
N SER A 13 -7.51 3.70 -2.85
CA SER A 13 -8.19 4.59 -3.79
C SER A 13 -7.47 5.96 -3.86
N ALA A 14 -7.09 6.50 -2.72
CA ALA A 14 -6.38 7.78 -2.69
C ALA A 14 -5.03 7.71 -3.38
N LEU A 15 -4.33 6.58 -3.23
CA LEU A 15 -3.01 6.43 -3.84
C LEU A 15 -3.05 6.35 -5.35
N VAL A 16 -4.09 5.75 -5.91
CA VAL A 16 -4.19 5.63 -7.37
C VAL A 16 -4.23 6.99 -8.02
N GLY A 17 -4.88 7.97 -7.40
CA GLY A 17 -4.96 9.31 -7.95
C GLY A 17 -3.92 10.29 -7.42
N TYR A 18 -2.94 9.81 -6.66
CA TYR A 18 -1.99 10.73 -6.02
C TYR A 18 -1.07 11.38 -7.05
N PRO A 19 -1.10 12.71 -7.17
CA PRO A 19 -0.34 13.39 -8.21
C PRO A 19 1.16 13.48 -7.92
N GLY A 20 1.59 13.16 -6.72
CA GLY A 20 3.00 13.25 -6.35
C GLY A 20 3.87 12.12 -6.89
N PHE A 21 3.27 11.06 -7.45
CA PHE A 21 4.04 9.93 -7.93
C PHE A 21 4.76 10.21 -9.25
N GLU A 22 4.06 10.77 -10.21
CA GLU A 22 4.62 10.94 -11.55
C GLU A 22 5.87 11.83 -11.58
N PRO A 23 5.90 12.97 -10.91
CA PRO A 23 7.11 13.79 -10.92
C PRO A 23 8.33 13.10 -10.34
N ARG A 24 8.10 12.04 -9.55
CA ARG A 24 9.20 11.28 -8.93
C ARG A 24 9.51 10.00 -9.66
N GLY A 25 8.88 9.78 -10.81
CA GLY A 25 9.18 8.62 -11.65
C GLY A 25 8.37 7.37 -11.32
N PHE A 26 7.24 7.49 -10.60
CA PHE A 26 6.38 6.35 -10.28
C PHE A 26 5.08 6.47 -11.06
N ARG A 27 4.68 5.39 -11.69
CA ARG A 27 3.45 5.37 -12.47
C ARG A 27 2.60 4.19 -12.05
N VAL A 28 1.35 4.44 -11.67
CA VAL A 28 0.42 3.38 -11.31
C VAL A 28 -0.13 2.79 -12.60
N VAL A 29 0.20 1.52 -12.84
CA VAL A 29 -0.16 0.84 -14.09
C VAL A 29 -1.27 -0.19 -13.91
N GLY A 30 -1.70 -0.45 -12.69
CA GLY A 30 -2.79 -1.39 -12.45
C GLY A 30 -3.33 -1.26 -11.04
N VAL A 31 -4.62 -1.55 -10.89
CA VAL A 31 -5.32 -1.53 -9.63
C VAL A 31 -6.05 -2.86 -9.50
N PHE A 32 -5.85 -3.52 -8.37
CA PHE A 32 -6.42 -4.85 -8.14
C PHE A 32 -7.18 -4.88 -6.82
N ASP A 33 -8.21 -5.71 -6.75
CA ASP A 33 -8.95 -5.90 -5.51
C ASP A 33 -9.54 -7.31 -5.50
N ALA A 34 -9.64 -7.90 -4.31
CA ALA A 34 -10.23 -9.21 -4.15
C ALA A 34 -11.75 -9.17 -4.05
N SER A 35 -12.33 -8.00 -3.80
CA SER A 35 -13.78 -7.88 -3.60
C SER A 35 -14.53 -7.85 -4.93
N PRO A 36 -15.50 -8.75 -5.14
CA PRO A 36 -16.29 -8.72 -6.36
C PRO A 36 -17.04 -7.41 -6.55
N ASP A 37 -17.35 -6.71 -5.47
CA ASP A 37 -18.06 -5.43 -5.55
C ASP A 37 -17.20 -4.34 -6.19
N LYS A 38 -15.90 -4.43 -6.06
CA LYS A 38 -15.00 -3.41 -6.59
C LYS A 38 -14.52 -3.73 -7.99
N VAL A 39 -14.36 -5.01 -8.31
CA VAL A 39 -13.84 -5.41 -9.62
C VAL A 39 -14.77 -4.92 -10.73
N GLY A 40 -14.19 -4.32 -11.74
CA GLY A 40 -14.93 -3.78 -12.88
C GLY A 40 -15.31 -2.32 -12.74
N GLN A 41 -15.23 -1.75 -11.53
CA GLN A 41 -15.45 -0.33 -11.36
C GLN A 41 -14.24 0.42 -11.84
N MET A 42 -14.42 1.68 -12.20
CA MET A 42 -13.31 2.52 -12.64
C MET A 42 -12.79 3.35 -11.48
N LEU A 43 -11.49 3.49 -11.41
CA LEU A 43 -10.84 4.29 -10.39
C LEU A 43 -9.76 5.10 -11.09
N ASN A 44 -9.94 6.40 -11.16
CA ASN A 44 -9.02 7.32 -11.84
C ASN A 44 -8.69 6.84 -13.26
N ASP A 45 -9.73 6.53 -14.01
CA ASP A 45 -9.64 6.08 -15.41
C ASP A 45 -9.00 4.70 -15.60
N GLN A 46 -8.83 3.94 -14.54
CA GLN A 46 -8.34 2.57 -14.65
C GLN A 46 -9.40 1.61 -14.11
N PRO A 47 -9.62 0.48 -14.76
CA PRO A 47 -10.54 -0.51 -14.23
C PRO A 47 -9.90 -1.25 -13.05
N ILE A 48 -10.68 -1.54 -12.05
CA ILE A 48 -10.22 -2.36 -10.94
C ILE A 48 -10.28 -3.82 -11.38
N LEU A 49 -9.16 -4.51 -11.32
CA LEU A 49 -9.00 -5.85 -11.85
C LEU A 49 -9.03 -6.90 -10.74
N PRO A 50 -9.46 -8.12 -11.07
CA PRO A 50 -9.46 -9.18 -10.06
C PRO A 50 -8.06 -9.69 -9.79
N MET A 51 -7.85 -10.22 -8.60
CA MET A 51 -6.55 -10.75 -8.19
C MET A 51 -6.07 -11.88 -9.08
N SER A 52 -7.01 -12.62 -9.69
CA SER A 52 -6.66 -13.74 -10.56
C SER A 52 -5.87 -13.32 -11.80
N ARG A 53 -5.88 -12.04 -12.13
CA ARG A 53 -5.13 -11.56 -13.29
C ARG A 53 -3.69 -11.16 -12.98
N LEU A 54 -3.28 -11.22 -11.72
CA LEU A 54 -1.92 -10.85 -11.35
C LEU A 54 -0.84 -11.65 -12.09
N PRO A 55 -0.92 -13.00 -12.18
CA PRO A 55 0.15 -13.75 -12.83
C PRO A 55 0.37 -13.38 -14.29
N GLU A 56 -0.70 -12.97 -14.97
CA GLU A 56 -0.63 -12.59 -16.36
C GLU A 56 -0.15 -11.16 -16.51
N LEU A 57 -0.67 -10.26 -15.70
CA LEU A 57 -0.46 -8.84 -15.89
C LEU A 57 0.82 -8.29 -15.26
N VAL A 58 1.32 -8.91 -14.21
CA VAL A 58 2.56 -8.45 -13.60
C VAL A 58 3.72 -8.44 -14.61
N PRO A 59 3.97 -9.54 -15.34
CA PRO A 59 5.02 -9.48 -16.36
C PRO A 59 4.63 -8.61 -17.54
N GLU A 60 3.37 -8.64 -17.96
CA GLU A 60 2.95 -7.87 -19.12
C GLU A 60 3.08 -6.38 -18.89
N LEU A 61 2.73 -5.90 -17.72
CA LEU A 61 2.79 -4.48 -17.39
C LEU A 61 4.19 -4.06 -16.91
N GLY A 62 5.09 -5.01 -16.72
CA GLY A 62 6.43 -4.68 -16.23
C GLY A 62 6.43 -4.10 -14.84
N VAL A 63 5.68 -4.71 -13.94
CA VAL A 63 5.50 -4.18 -12.59
C VAL A 63 6.78 -4.28 -11.77
N ASP A 64 7.19 -3.17 -11.19
CA ASP A 64 8.39 -3.12 -10.34
C ASP A 64 8.03 -3.20 -8.85
N ILE A 65 6.94 -2.55 -8.45
CA ILE A 65 6.59 -2.40 -7.04
C ILE A 65 5.08 -2.62 -6.87
N ALA A 66 4.71 -3.33 -5.82
CA ALA A 66 3.30 -3.46 -5.44
C ALA A 66 3.07 -2.73 -4.12
N ILE A 67 2.03 -1.90 -4.08
CA ILE A 67 1.57 -1.27 -2.85
C ILE A 67 0.38 -2.08 -2.36
N VAL A 68 0.46 -2.61 -1.15
CA VAL A 68 -0.58 -3.46 -0.57
C VAL A 68 -1.35 -2.63 0.46
N ALA A 69 -2.59 -2.28 0.13
CA ALA A 69 -3.44 -1.42 0.96
C ALA A 69 -4.75 -2.16 1.27
N VAL A 70 -4.64 -3.31 1.94
CA VAL A 70 -5.77 -4.18 2.26
C VAL A 70 -5.90 -4.31 3.77
N PRO A 71 -7.04 -4.79 4.28
CA PRO A 71 -7.16 -5.07 5.71
C PRO A 71 -6.13 -6.09 6.15
N GLY A 72 -5.71 -6.00 7.42
CA GLY A 72 -4.68 -6.86 7.96
C GLY A 72 -4.95 -8.34 7.77
N ALA A 73 -6.20 -8.77 7.88
CA ALA A 73 -6.57 -10.17 7.72
C ALA A 73 -6.28 -10.70 6.31
N ALA A 74 -6.25 -9.83 5.30
CA ALA A 74 -6.01 -10.23 3.92
C ALA A 74 -4.56 -10.04 3.48
N ALA A 75 -3.73 -9.40 4.31
CA ALA A 75 -2.41 -8.95 3.88
C ALA A 75 -1.49 -10.10 3.45
N GLN A 76 -1.42 -11.17 4.23
CA GLN A 76 -0.53 -12.28 3.89
C GLN A 76 -0.90 -12.91 2.56
N GLU A 77 -2.19 -13.16 2.34
CA GLU A 77 -2.65 -13.77 1.12
C GLU A 77 -2.36 -12.88 -0.09
N VAL A 78 -2.57 -11.58 0.05
CA VAL A 78 -2.32 -10.63 -1.02
C VAL A 78 -0.83 -10.52 -1.33
N VAL A 79 0.02 -10.45 -0.31
CA VAL A 79 1.46 -10.40 -0.52
C VAL A 79 1.93 -11.68 -1.19
N ASP A 80 1.43 -12.84 -0.76
CA ASP A 80 1.79 -14.10 -1.39
C ASP A 80 1.41 -14.10 -2.88
N ALA A 81 0.25 -13.56 -3.21
CA ALA A 81 -0.20 -13.50 -4.60
C ALA A 81 0.68 -12.59 -5.46
N VAL A 82 1.06 -11.42 -4.96
CA VAL A 82 1.90 -10.51 -5.76
C VAL A 82 3.32 -11.04 -5.90
N VAL A 83 3.85 -11.69 -4.88
CA VAL A 83 5.18 -12.29 -4.93
C VAL A 83 5.18 -13.47 -5.91
N THR A 84 4.16 -14.32 -5.85
CA THR A 84 4.02 -15.45 -6.77
C THR A 84 3.92 -14.95 -8.22
N ALA A 85 3.30 -13.81 -8.43
CA ALA A 85 3.17 -13.23 -9.77
C ALA A 85 4.49 -12.63 -10.29
N GLY A 86 5.50 -12.47 -9.44
CA GLY A 86 6.82 -12.01 -9.86
C GLY A 86 7.25 -10.66 -9.32
N VAL A 87 6.45 -10.04 -8.44
CA VAL A 87 6.84 -8.75 -7.85
C VAL A 87 7.87 -9.01 -6.75
N ARG A 88 8.96 -8.25 -6.76
CA ARG A 88 10.04 -8.41 -5.79
C ARG A 88 10.10 -7.33 -4.74
N CYS A 89 9.44 -6.21 -4.96
CA CYS A 89 9.45 -5.08 -4.03
C CYS A 89 8.03 -4.73 -3.64
N VAL A 90 7.76 -4.69 -2.35
CA VAL A 90 6.42 -4.48 -1.83
C VAL A 90 6.42 -3.38 -0.78
N LEU A 91 5.48 -2.46 -0.87
CA LEU A 91 5.19 -1.51 0.19
C LEU A 91 3.92 -1.98 0.87
N ASN A 92 4.04 -2.43 2.12
CA ASN A 92 2.90 -2.94 2.86
C ASN A 92 2.32 -1.85 3.75
N LEU A 93 1.08 -1.47 3.50
CA LEU A 93 0.38 -0.48 4.30
C LEU A 93 -0.63 -1.13 5.25
N ALA A 94 -0.78 -2.46 5.19
CA ALA A 94 -1.65 -3.15 6.13
C ALA A 94 -0.96 -3.21 7.51
N PRO A 95 -1.72 -3.06 8.61
CA PRO A 95 -1.15 -2.95 9.94
C PRO A 95 -0.79 -4.30 10.56
N VAL A 96 -0.11 -5.16 9.82
CA VAL A 96 0.30 -6.48 10.29
C VAL A 96 1.65 -6.84 9.70
N GLN A 97 2.32 -7.77 10.32
CA GLN A 97 3.55 -8.32 9.78
C GLN A 97 3.24 -9.44 8.81
N VAL A 98 4.05 -9.57 7.79
CA VAL A 98 3.85 -10.54 6.73
C VAL A 98 5.14 -11.35 6.57
N SER A 99 5.00 -12.66 6.39
CA SER A 99 6.14 -13.53 6.12
C SER A 99 6.50 -13.49 4.65
N LEU A 100 7.78 -13.48 4.34
CA LEU A 100 8.27 -13.35 2.97
C LEU A 100 9.27 -14.44 2.64
N PRO A 101 9.28 -14.93 1.39
CA PRO A 101 10.33 -15.82 0.94
C PRO A 101 11.62 -15.00 0.71
N PRO A 102 12.77 -15.69 0.58
CA PRO A 102 14.01 -14.99 0.29
C PRO A 102 13.95 -14.23 -1.03
N GLY A 103 14.66 -13.13 -1.10
CA GLY A 103 14.77 -12.35 -2.33
C GLY A 103 13.71 -11.28 -2.51
N ILE A 104 12.80 -11.13 -1.57
CA ILE A 104 11.75 -10.11 -1.62
C ILE A 104 12.13 -8.99 -0.66
N VAL A 105 12.03 -7.76 -1.13
CA VAL A 105 12.25 -6.57 -0.31
C VAL A 105 10.90 -5.99 0.03
N MET A 106 10.62 -5.82 1.30
CA MET A 106 9.37 -5.21 1.74
C MET A 106 9.65 -4.13 2.76
N ARG A 107 8.95 -3.02 2.60
CA ARG A 107 8.91 -1.97 3.61
C ARG A 107 7.48 -1.89 4.09
N SER A 108 7.32 -1.63 5.37
CA SER A 108 5.98 -1.47 5.95
C SER A 108 5.84 -0.05 6.48
N PHE A 109 4.68 0.54 6.27
CA PHE A 109 4.37 1.85 6.80
C PHE A 109 3.03 1.75 7.49
N ASP A 110 3.03 2.00 8.80
CA ASP A 110 1.81 1.95 9.61
C ASP A 110 1.58 3.33 10.18
N MET A 111 0.61 4.04 9.64
CA MET A 111 0.31 5.41 10.05
C MET A 111 -0.10 5.46 11.52
N THR A 112 -0.85 4.46 12.00
CA THR A 112 -1.28 4.44 13.40
C THR A 112 -0.09 4.36 14.35
N SER A 113 0.90 3.55 14.03
CA SER A 113 2.11 3.46 14.85
C SER A 113 2.85 4.79 14.88
N GLN A 114 2.91 5.48 13.75
CA GLN A 114 3.56 6.79 13.71
C GLN A 114 2.82 7.80 14.58
N LEU A 115 1.51 7.78 14.54
CA LEU A 115 0.71 8.68 15.37
C LEU A 115 0.86 8.34 16.86
N GLU A 116 0.95 7.07 17.20
CA GLU A 116 1.18 6.66 18.59
C GLU A 116 2.52 7.14 19.10
N ILE A 117 3.55 7.07 18.29
CA ILE A 117 4.86 7.58 18.65
C ILE A 117 4.79 9.07 18.91
N LEU A 118 4.12 9.82 18.03
CA LEU A 118 3.98 11.26 18.21
C LEU A 118 3.17 11.58 19.47
N SER A 119 2.14 10.82 19.75
CA SER A 119 1.34 11.00 20.95
C SER A 119 2.17 10.79 22.21
N PHE A 120 3.03 9.77 22.21
CA PHE A 120 3.92 9.50 23.33
C PHE A 120 4.89 10.67 23.51
N CYS A 121 5.49 11.15 22.43
CA CYS A 121 6.42 12.27 22.50
C CYS A 121 5.72 13.53 23.01
N LEU A 122 4.48 13.75 22.58
CA LEU A 122 3.74 14.92 23.03
C LEU A 122 3.48 14.86 24.54
N SER A 123 3.16 13.73 25.09
CA SER A 123 2.97 13.56 26.53
C SER A 123 4.25 13.89 27.29
N HIS A 124 5.40 13.48 26.77
CA HIS A 124 6.67 13.78 27.42
C HIS A 124 7.02 15.25 27.34
N ILE A 125 6.77 15.87 26.21
CA ILE A 125 7.02 17.29 26.05
C ILE A 125 6.10 18.09 26.98
N ALA A 126 4.83 17.70 27.07
CA ALA A 126 3.88 18.43 27.91
C ALA A 126 4.26 18.30 29.38
N SER A 127 4.85 17.19 29.78
CA SER A 127 5.28 16.97 31.14
C SER A 127 6.49 17.83 31.50
N ASP A 128 7.36 18.07 30.52
CA ASP A 128 8.59 18.81 30.78
C ASP A 128 8.50 20.29 30.55
N SER A 129 7.77 20.73 29.59
CA SER A 129 7.79 22.11 29.23
C SER A 129 6.45 22.76 29.29
N GLU A 130 5.54 22.18 29.98
CA GLU A 130 4.32 22.68 30.10
C GLU A 130 4.15 24.05 30.09
N PRO A 131 3.78 24.82 30.66
CA PRO A 131 2.81 25.81 30.26
C PRO A 131 3.23 26.54 28.99
N GLU A 132 4.32 26.23 28.43
CA GLU A 132 4.79 26.91 27.29
C GLU A 132 4.11 26.55 26.02
N ARG A 133 3.27 25.69 25.96
CA ARG A 133 2.64 25.29 24.77
C ARG A 133 1.90 26.39 24.17
N THR A 134 2.31 26.95 23.18
CA THR A 134 1.52 27.96 22.47
C THR A 134 1.08 27.39 21.16
N PRO A 135 -0.08 27.71 20.74
CA PRO A 135 -0.64 27.22 19.49
C PRO A 135 0.11 27.67 18.27
#